data_a3a39caa0837b9f41ab6a56d0faf81c8
#
_entry.id   a3a39caa0837b9f41ab6a56d0faf81c8
#
_cell.length_a   1.000
_cell.length_b   1.000
_cell.length_c   1.000
_cell.angle_alpha   90.00
_cell.angle_beta   90.00
_cell.angle_gamma   90.00
#
_symmetry.space_group_name_H-M   'P 1'
#
loop_
_entity.id
_entity.type
_entity.pdbx_description
1 polymer ?
#
loop_
_entity_poly.entity_id
_entity_poly.type
_entity_poly.pdbx_seq_one_letter_code
_entity_poly.pdbx_strand_id
1 'polypeptide(L)'
;MITSPIGGQNISVQRTVFNDSQMTDMNSLSNALLTKPTELSPIITHLAGKDDMRFPLSFLSEGMGNTMSIDNLEYEYRIQTRKLMTRPVHVTNSGSNLGQGGATFELEFPDKWFVFPYVLVNSAGEQVRIMEEPKESISGGSYVYKVALVNPDSAAVLTTGSNAGDLWAQLYAPVGVDFSRGNASNWQSPGKVRNKLTTVRKSYHMSGNAKDYVAEFSLPKKGGSTTKLWMDYEEYQHMLSFKEECEMYYWYGQKTYGSDGVVNMKDENGQPVVIGPGLLEQIINQETYSTLSETHLKNIIGDLFYGMTDASKKQVNLYTGTGGMREFDEALKNHFAGNTWKVSGETRFITGSGRSLGLTGYFKSYEHIDGHTVNVIKMPLFDHGPVARARALHPVTGYSLESYRMVFVDQSSYDGQSNLQMISKKGREYLRWCVAGSVVPRGFDANTSRASDVDGASVHMLKTAGVSLRRFDTSLDLQCVAS
;
A
#
# COMPACT_ATOMS: atom_id res chain seq x y z
N MET A 1 -30.61 12.29 -4.04
CA MET A 1 -30.11 13.69 -4.15
C MET A 1 -28.64 13.63 -3.80
N ILE A 2 -27.74 13.90 -4.73
CA ILE A 2 -26.31 13.98 -4.42
C ILE A 2 -26.05 15.46 -4.12
N THR A 3 -25.74 15.76 -2.89
CA THR A 3 -25.25 17.08 -2.49
C THR A 3 -23.73 17.06 -2.48
N SER A 4 -23.10 17.70 -3.46
CA SER A 4 -21.66 17.99 -3.41
C SER A 4 -21.49 19.42 -2.91
N PRO A 5 -20.76 19.65 -1.81
CA PRO A 5 -20.44 20.99 -1.38
C PRO A 5 -19.38 21.58 -2.32
N ILE A 6 -19.80 22.49 -3.17
CA ILE A 6 -18.88 23.32 -3.95
C ILE A 6 -19.04 24.74 -3.46
N GLY A 7 -18.00 25.31 -2.82
CA GLY A 7 -17.98 26.71 -2.39
C GLY A 7 -19.08 27.12 -1.40
N GLY A 8 -19.52 26.24 -0.52
CA GLY A 8 -20.54 26.52 0.49
C GLY A 8 -21.99 26.57 -0.06
N GLN A 9 -22.20 26.26 -1.33
CA GLN A 9 -23.52 26.10 -1.93
C GLN A 9 -23.80 24.62 -2.20
N ASN A 10 -24.92 24.12 -1.72
CA ASN A 10 -25.44 22.81 -2.07
C ASN A 10 -26.01 22.84 -3.48
N ILE A 11 -25.29 22.32 -4.45
CA ILE A 11 -25.84 22.10 -5.79
C ILE A 11 -26.61 20.80 -5.78
N SER A 12 -27.93 20.87 -5.89
CA SER A 12 -28.74 19.67 -6.07
C SER A 12 -28.79 19.31 -7.56
N VAL A 13 -28.23 18.15 -7.88
CA VAL A 13 -28.40 17.55 -9.21
C VAL A 13 -29.66 16.71 -9.17
N GLN A 14 -30.69 17.13 -9.90
CA GLN A 14 -31.90 16.36 -10.04
C GLN A 14 -31.63 15.23 -11.05
N ARG A 15 -31.62 14.02 -10.59
CA ARG A 15 -31.58 12.85 -11.47
C ARG A 15 -32.99 12.53 -11.94
N THR A 16 -33.16 12.48 -13.23
CA THR A 16 -34.36 11.91 -13.82
C THR A 16 -34.32 10.39 -13.62
N VAL A 17 -35.22 9.93 -12.79
CA VAL A 17 -35.75 8.57 -12.61
C VAL A 17 -34.91 7.39 -13.09
N PHE A 18 -33.66 7.25 -12.56
CA PHE A 18 -32.96 5.98 -12.67
C PHE A 18 -32.70 5.36 -11.30
N ASN A 19 -32.92 4.05 -11.21
CA ASN A 19 -32.33 3.29 -10.15
C ASN A 19 -30.81 3.33 -10.28
N ASP A 20 -30.16 3.95 -9.32
CA ASP A 20 -28.69 4.03 -9.24
C ASP A 20 -27.99 2.67 -9.19
N SER A 21 -28.73 1.58 -9.00
CA SER A 21 -28.19 0.28 -8.70
C SER A 21 -28.03 -0.64 -9.90
N GLN A 22 -28.72 -0.41 -11.00
CA GLN A 22 -28.61 -1.28 -12.18
C GLN A 22 -28.98 -0.51 -13.45
N MET A 23 -27.99 -0.15 -14.25
CA MET A 23 -28.20 0.19 -15.63
C MET A 23 -28.47 -1.10 -16.40
N THR A 24 -29.75 -1.40 -16.63
CA THR A 24 -30.12 -2.35 -17.68
C THR A 24 -30.19 -1.61 -19.01
N ASP A 25 -29.86 -2.28 -20.11
CA ASP A 25 -29.88 -1.69 -21.46
C ASP A 25 -31.19 -0.97 -21.76
N MET A 26 -32.31 -1.46 -21.27
CA MET A 26 -33.62 -0.86 -21.45
C MET A 26 -33.83 0.41 -20.64
N ASN A 27 -33.29 0.52 -19.45
CA ASN A 27 -33.50 1.70 -18.61
C ASN A 27 -32.64 2.88 -19.04
N SER A 28 -31.41 2.62 -19.47
CA SER A 28 -30.52 3.65 -19.97
C SER A 28 -30.99 4.26 -21.28
N LEU A 29 -31.58 3.41 -22.14
CA LEU A 29 -32.06 3.84 -23.44
C LEU A 29 -33.33 4.68 -23.37
N SER A 30 -34.29 4.29 -22.53
CA SER A 30 -35.55 5.03 -22.36
C SER A 30 -35.32 6.45 -21.95
N ASN A 31 -34.28 6.73 -21.17
CA ASN A 31 -33.99 8.09 -20.73
C ASN A 31 -33.18 8.90 -21.75
N ALA A 32 -32.31 8.31 -22.50
CA ALA A 32 -31.60 8.98 -23.58
C ALA A 32 -32.57 9.48 -24.68
N LEU A 33 -33.73 8.81 -24.80
CA LEU A 33 -34.74 9.13 -25.79
C LEU A 33 -35.86 10.08 -25.29
N LEU A 34 -36.03 10.22 -23.96
CA LEU A 34 -37.13 10.98 -23.35
C LEU A 34 -36.79 12.41 -22.97
N THR A 35 -35.52 12.78 -22.95
CA THR A 35 -35.11 14.15 -22.63
C THR A 35 -35.35 15.09 -23.79
N LYS A 36 -36.28 16.03 -23.60
CA LYS A 36 -36.56 17.07 -24.56
C LYS A 36 -36.24 18.51 -24.12
N PRO A 37 -35.51 18.78 -23.04
CA PRO A 37 -35.03 20.11 -22.78
C PRO A 37 -33.93 20.51 -23.78
N THR A 38 -33.77 21.81 -24.02
CA THR A 38 -32.69 22.34 -24.88
C THR A 38 -31.33 22.01 -24.25
N GLU A 39 -30.53 21.17 -24.92
CA GLU A 39 -29.18 20.89 -24.47
C GLU A 39 -28.26 22.08 -24.81
N LEU A 40 -27.53 22.56 -23.79
CA LEU A 40 -26.52 23.60 -23.96
C LEU A 40 -25.22 23.03 -24.59
N SER A 41 -24.94 21.77 -24.35
CA SER A 41 -23.78 21.09 -24.88
C SER A 41 -24.02 19.58 -25.03
N PRO A 42 -23.75 19.02 -26.19
CA PRO A 42 -23.85 17.54 -26.38
C PRO A 42 -22.71 16.77 -25.72
N ILE A 43 -21.82 17.45 -25.03
CA ILE A 43 -20.65 16.81 -24.37
C ILE A 43 -21.00 16.56 -22.90
N ILE A 44 -20.83 15.32 -22.45
CA ILE A 44 -21.03 14.95 -21.05
C ILE A 44 -20.01 15.67 -20.17
N THR A 45 -20.50 16.39 -19.16
CA THR A 45 -19.66 16.99 -18.13
C THR A 45 -19.47 16.00 -16.99
N HIS A 46 -18.25 15.51 -16.80
CA HIS A 46 -17.89 14.62 -15.71
C HIS A 46 -17.59 15.43 -14.45
N LEU A 47 -18.47 15.36 -13.44
CA LEU A 47 -18.33 16.11 -12.19
C LEU A 47 -17.14 15.63 -11.32
N ALA A 48 -16.78 14.36 -11.44
CA ALA A 48 -15.68 13.75 -10.66
C ALA A 48 -14.33 13.71 -11.40
N GLY A 49 -14.18 14.45 -12.50
CA GLY A 49 -12.99 14.37 -13.35
C GLY A 49 -13.04 13.19 -14.33
N LYS A 50 -12.28 13.29 -15.40
CA LYS A 50 -12.29 12.35 -16.52
C LYS A 50 -10.96 11.61 -16.68
N ASP A 51 -9.93 12.03 -15.98
CA ASP A 51 -8.54 11.70 -16.29
C ASP A 51 -8.07 10.42 -15.63
N ASP A 52 -7.00 9.84 -16.15
CA ASP A 52 -6.29 8.68 -15.62
C ASP A 52 -5.79 8.89 -14.18
N MET A 53 -5.81 10.14 -13.70
CA MET A 53 -5.54 10.52 -12.31
C MET A 53 -6.57 10.03 -11.29
N ARG A 54 -7.68 9.47 -11.73
CA ARG A 54 -8.62 8.75 -10.84
C ARG A 54 -7.98 7.49 -10.25
N PHE A 55 -6.90 7.00 -10.87
CA PHE A 55 -6.22 5.76 -10.55
C PHE A 55 -4.71 5.99 -10.34
N PRO A 56 -4.32 6.82 -9.36
CA PRO A 56 -2.93 7.27 -9.25
C PRO A 56 -1.94 6.15 -8.94
N LEU A 57 -2.34 5.10 -8.22
CA LEU A 57 -1.44 3.99 -7.93
C LEU A 57 -1.13 3.17 -9.19
N SER A 58 -2.15 2.75 -9.94
CA SER A 58 -1.99 2.05 -11.21
C SER A 58 -1.25 2.91 -12.23
N PHE A 59 -1.64 4.18 -12.35
CA PHE A 59 -1.04 5.09 -13.31
C PHE A 59 0.44 5.33 -13.05
N LEU A 60 0.82 5.64 -11.81
CA LEU A 60 2.22 5.90 -11.46
C LEU A 60 3.08 4.65 -11.54
N SER A 61 2.56 3.51 -11.08
CA SER A 61 3.31 2.26 -11.09
C SER A 61 3.45 1.67 -12.49
N GLU A 62 2.38 1.60 -13.27
CA GLU A 62 2.40 1.10 -14.64
C GLU A 62 3.06 2.11 -15.61
N GLY A 63 2.78 3.40 -15.45
CA GLY A 63 3.32 4.46 -16.29
C GLY A 63 4.81 4.70 -16.10
N MET A 64 5.36 4.46 -14.91
CA MET A 64 6.80 4.58 -14.62
C MET A 64 7.59 3.31 -14.97
N GLY A 65 6.95 2.27 -15.50
CA GLY A 65 7.61 1.02 -15.86
C GLY A 65 7.91 0.10 -14.66
N ASN A 66 7.33 0.39 -13.49
CA ASN A 66 7.47 -0.44 -12.29
C ASN A 66 6.52 -1.64 -12.33
N THR A 67 6.48 -2.32 -13.47
CA THR A 67 5.66 -3.50 -13.71
C THR A 67 6.56 -4.71 -13.95
N MET A 68 6.15 -5.84 -13.39
CA MET A 68 6.83 -7.11 -13.58
C MET A 68 5.81 -8.17 -13.99
N SER A 69 6.09 -8.89 -15.09
CA SER A 69 5.26 -10.01 -15.52
C SER A 69 5.89 -11.33 -15.09
N ILE A 70 5.09 -12.20 -14.47
CA ILE A 70 5.50 -13.52 -13.97
C ILE A 70 4.67 -14.62 -14.60
N ASP A 71 5.23 -15.82 -14.68
CA ASP A 71 4.55 -16.98 -15.29
C ASP A 71 3.60 -17.69 -14.31
N ASN A 72 3.76 -17.49 -13.00
CA ASN A 72 2.95 -18.14 -11.97
C ASN A 72 1.89 -17.19 -11.37
N LEU A 73 0.95 -17.75 -10.61
CA LEU A 73 -0.02 -16.98 -9.81
C LEU A 73 0.53 -16.61 -8.43
N GLU A 74 1.64 -17.19 -8.04
CA GLU A 74 2.33 -16.92 -6.78
C GLU A 74 3.70 -16.35 -7.06
N TYR A 75 4.13 -15.44 -6.19
CA TYR A 75 5.49 -14.92 -6.17
C TYR A 75 6.02 -14.88 -4.75
N GLU A 76 7.31 -15.03 -4.62
CA GLU A 76 8.00 -14.90 -3.34
C GLU A 76 9.22 -13.99 -3.48
N TYR A 77 9.52 -13.29 -2.40
CA TYR A 77 10.78 -12.58 -2.25
C TYR A 77 11.36 -12.84 -0.86
N ARG A 78 12.67 -12.67 -0.76
CA ARG A 78 13.39 -12.90 0.47
C ARG A 78 13.69 -11.58 1.16
N ILE A 79 13.51 -11.54 2.46
CA ILE A 79 13.83 -10.41 3.33
C ILE A 79 14.85 -10.83 4.35
N GLN A 80 15.82 -9.96 4.60
CA GLN A 80 16.79 -10.16 5.65
C GLN A 80 16.84 -8.92 6.53
N THR A 81 16.53 -9.09 7.80
CA THR A 81 16.65 -8.03 8.80
C THR A 81 18.10 -7.92 9.27
N ARG A 82 18.43 -6.83 9.98
CA ARG A 82 19.75 -6.69 10.58
C ARG A 82 19.98 -7.80 11.59
N LYS A 83 21.21 -8.33 11.60
CA LYS A 83 21.66 -9.41 12.47
C LYS A 83 21.61 -9.06 13.97
N LEU A 84 21.64 -7.78 14.31
CA LEU A 84 21.63 -7.29 15.68
C LEU A 84 20.20 -7.23 16.20
N MET A 85 19.69 -8.34 16.72
CA MET A 85 18.38 -8.39 17.35
C MET A 85 18.52 -8.31 18.87
N THR A 86 17.62 -7.57 19.51
CA THR A 86 17.44 -7.62 20.95
C THR A 86 16.55 -8.79 21.33
N ARG A 87 16.76 -9.32 22.53
CA ARG A 87 15.89 -10.35 23.12
C ARG A 87 15.45 -9.91 24.52
N PRO A 88 14.16 -10.02 24.83
CA PRO A 88 13.68 -9.75 26.18
C PRO A 88 14.05 -10.91 27.11
N VAL A 89 14.32 -10.58 28.36
CA VAL A 89 14.44 -11.56 29.44
C VAL A 89 13.08 -12.24 29.61
N HIS A 90 13.05 -13.56 29.68
CA HIS A 90 11.84 -14.35 29.78
C HIS A 90 11.33 -14.47 31.23
N VAL A 91 12.24 -14.75 32.14
CA VAL A 91 11.91 -14.89 33.56
C VAL A 91 12.76 -13.93 34.40
N THR A 92 12.12 -13.21 35.31
CA THR A 92 12.79 -12.29 36.23
C THR A 92 13.76 -13.06 37.14
N ASN A 93 15.04 -12.63 37.15
CA ASN A 93 15.99 -13.08 38.17
C ASN A 93 15.92 -12.15 39.38
N SER A 94 15.35 -12.64 40.47
CA SER A 94 15.17 -11.89 41.72
C SER A 94 16.37 -11.97 42.67
N GLY A 95 17.52 -12.43 42.19
CA GLY A 95 18.76 -12.51 42.99
C GLY A 95 19.21 -11.14 43.47
N SER A 96 19.71 -11.05 44.68
CA SER A 96 20.35 -9.84 45.20
C SER A 96 21.81 -9.78 44.78
N ASN A 97 22.31 -8.57 44.47
CA ASN A 97 23.72 -8.31 44.14
C ASN A 97 24.23 -9.17 42.96
N LEU A 98 23.46 -9.27 41.90
CA LEU A 98 23.80 -10.06 40.72
C LEU A 98 25.13 -9.58 40.12
N GLY A 99 26.08 -10.49 39.95
CA GLY A 99 27.40 -10.23 39.35
C GLY A 99 28.45 -9.65 40.30
N GLN A 100 28.14 -9.43 41.59
CA GLN A 100 29.08 -8.87 42.54
C GLN A 100 30.34 -9.76 42.66
N GLY A 101 31.50 -9.12 42.67
CA GLY A 101 32.80 -9.83 42.78
C GLY A 101 33.11 -10.71 41.58
N GLY A 102 32.50 -10.49 40.44
CA GLY A 102 32.62 -11.33 39.25
C GLY A 102 31.84 -12.64 39.31
N ALA A 103 30.94 -12.78 40.28
CA ALA A 103 30.07 -13.96 40.39
C ALA A 103 29.19 -14.14 39.14
N THR A 104 29.01 -15.37 38.72
CA THR A 104 28.14 -15.71 37.61
C THR A 104 26.69 -15.75 38.08
N PHE A 105 25.76 -15.32 37.24
CA PHE A 105 24.32 -15.39 37.47
C PHE A 105 23.60 -15.83 36.19
N GLU A 106 22.33 -16.12 36.27
CA GLU A 106 21.57 -16.68 35.19
C GLU A 106 20.58 -15.64 34.64
N LEU A 107 20.51 -15.56 33.30
CA LEU A 107 19.48 -14.83 32.56
C LEU A 107 18.75 -15.83 31.66
N GLU A 108 17.45 -15.78 31.64
CA GLU A 108 16.62 -16.69 30.85
C GLU A 108 16.01 -15.93 29.67
N PHE A 109 16.18 -16.45 28.45
CA PHE A 109 15.65 -15.87 27.22
C PHE A 109 14.71 -16.85 26.50
N PRO A 110 13.75 -16.35 25.69
CA PRO A 110 12.76 -17.19 25.03
C PRO A 110 13.35 -18.10 23.94
N ASP A 111 14.55 -17.79 23.45
CA ASP A 111 15.20 -18.57 22.39
C ASP A 111 16.72 -18.65 22.59
N LYS A 112 17.36 -19.55 21.84
CA LYS A 112 18.83 -19.71 21.80
C LYS A 112 19.45 -18.76 20.78
N TRP A 113 19.15 -17.47 20.86
CA TRP A 113 19.66 -16.48 19.91
C TRP A 113 21.11 -16.08 20.16
N PHE A 114 21.46 -15.82 21.43
CA PHE A 114 22.80 -15.41 21.79
C PHE A 114 23.76 -16.60 21.77
N VAL A 115 24.98 -16.36 21.33
CA VAL A 115 26.02 -17.40 21.19
C VAL A 115 27.12 -17.21 22.24
N PHE A 116 27.59 -18.30 22.80
CA PHE A 116 28.79 -18.31 23.66
C PHE A 116 30.03 -17.99 22.80
N PRO A 117 30.98 -17.17 23.25
CA PRO A 117 31.10 -16.40 24.50
C PRO A 117 30.88 -14.90 24.32
N TYR A 118 29.85 -14.51 23.59
CA TYR A 118 29.58 -13.10 23.30
C TYR A 118 29.29 -12.27 24.56
N VAL A 119 29.58 -10.98 24.43
CA VAL A 119 29.18 -9.95 25.40
C VAL A 119 27.80 -9.43 25.02
N LEU A 120 26.94 -9.32 26.01
CA LEU A 120 25.59 -8.73 25.86
C LEU A 120 25.56 -7.37 26.56
N VAL A 121 24.69 -6.49 26.10
CA VAL A 121 24.44 -5.18 26.70
C VAL A 121 22.95 -4.99 26.93
N ASN A 122 22.59 -4.38 28.07
CA ASN A 122 21.23 -4.00 28.41
C ASN A 122 20.94 -2.53 28.02
N SER A 123 19.73 -2.05 28.29
CA SER A 123 19.28 -0.69 28.02
C SER A 123 20.04 0.40 28.81
N ALA A 124 20.63 0.05 29.96
CA ALA A 124 21.44 0.95 30.77
C ALA A 124 22.92 0.99 30.34
N GLY A 125 23.32 0.19 29.34
CA GLY A 125 24.70 0.10 28.89
C GLY A 125 25.56 -0.85 29.70
N GLU A 126 25.00 -1.56 30.69
CA GLU A 126 25.75 -2.56 31.46
C GLU A 126 26.01 -3.78 30.58
N GLN A 127 27.23 -4.32 30.70
CA GLN A 127 27.68 -5.41 29.86
C GLN A 127 27.88 -6.68 30.67
N VAL A 128 27.44 -7.80 30.13
CA VAL A 128 27.66 -9.14 30.67
C VAL A 128 28.25 -10.05 29.61
N ARG A 129 29.13 -10.96 30.01
CA ARG A 129 29.70 -11.99 29.12
C ARG A 129 29.05 -13.32 29.37
N ILE A 130 28.68 -14.02 28.32
CA ILE A 130 28.18 -15.39 28.38
C ILE A 130 29.36 -16.30 28.74
N MET A 131 29.23 -17.08 29.80
CA MET A 131 30.30 -17.89 30.37
C MET A 131 30.24 -19.37 29.95
N GLU A 132 29.04 -19.86 29.63
CA GLU A 132 28.80 -21.25 29.22
C GLU A 132 27.81 -21.30 28.08
N GLU A 133 27.79 -22.43 27.34
CA GLU A 133 26.72 -22.66 26.35
C GLU A 133 25.35 -22.65 27.01
N PRO A 134 24.36 -21.99 26.41
CA PRO A 134 23.00 -21.90 26.97
C PRO A 134 22.35 -23.27 27.06
N LYS A 135 21.66 -23.52 28.16
CA LYS A 135 20.92 -24.75 28.43
C LYS A 135 19.43 -24.49 28.31
N GLU A 136 18.69 -25.46 27.82
CA GLU A 136 17.24 -25.40 27.82
C GLU A 136 16.73 -25.42 29.27
N SER A 137 15.74 -24.55 29.56
CA SER A 137 15.12 -24.47 30.87
C SER A 137 14.37 -25.75 31.20
N ILE A 138 14.36 -26.12 32.48
CA ILE A 138 13.66 -27.32 32.99
C ILE A 138 12.15 -27.26 32.67
N SER A 139 11.58 -26.06 32.62
CA SER A 139 10.17 -25.85 32.27
C SER A 139 9.88 -25.93 30.78
N GLY A 140 10.93 -26.01 29.93
CA GLY A 140 10.80 -26.03 28.48
C GLY A 140 10.43 -24.67 27.86
N GLY A 141 10.81 -24.47 26.60
CA GLY A 141 10.41 -23.28 25.84
C GLY A 141 11.23 -22.02 26.07
N SER A 142 12.30 -22.08 26.88
CA SER A 142 13.25 -20.98 27.13
C SER A 142 14.66 -21.52 27.35
N TYR A 143 15.64 -20.64 27.31
CA TYR A 143 17.06 -20.98 27.45
C TYR A 143 17.72 -20.14 28.53
N VAL A 144 18.42 -20.84 29.44
CA VAL A 144 19.18 -20.26 30.55
C VAL A 144 20.59 -19.99 30.12
N TYR A 145 21.03 -18.75 30.26
CA TYR A 145 22.36 -18.24 29.97
C TYR A 145 23.07 -17.89 31.27
N LYS A 146 24.21 -18.56 31.52
CA LYS A 146 25.07 -18.22 32.63
C LYS A 146 26.01 -17.10 32.22
N VAL A 147 25.90 -15.94 32.87
CA VAL A 147 26.61 -14.72 32.51
C VAL A 147 27.40 -14.17 33.68
N ALA A 148 28.45 -13.41 33.40
CA ALA A 148 29.22 -12.64 34.38
C ALA A 148 29.29 -11.16 33.96
N LEU A 149 29.30 -10.26 34.92
CA LEU A 149 29.41 -8.83 34.68
C LEU A 149 30.77 -8.48 34.10
N VAL A 150 30.82 -7.64 33.07
CA VAL A 150 32.07 -7.13 32.49
C VAL A 150 32.37 -5.78 33.17
N ASN A 151 32.78 -5.85 34.43
CA ASN A 151 33.16 -4.67 35.21
C ASN A 151 34.35 -5.06 36.11
N PRO A 152 35.44 -4.25 36.15
CA PRO A 152 36.59 -4.51 37.00
C PRO A 152 36.34 -4.26 38.47
N ASP A 153 35.32 -3.49 38.84
CA ASP A 153 34.98 -3.19 40.22
C ASP A 153 34.29 -4.39 40.88
N SER A 154 34.93 -4.89 41.96
CA SER A 154 34.37 -6.01 42.74
C SER A 154 33.08 -5.68 43.49
N ALA A 155 32.77 -4.41 43.67
CA ALA A 155 31.50 -3.95 44.27
C ALA A 155 30.38 -3.79 43.26
N ALA A 156 30.70 -3.83 41.95
CA ALA A 156 29.71 -3.64 40.89
C ALA A 156 28.67 -4.77 40.90
N VAL A 157 27.42 -4.36 40.77
CA VAL A 157 26.25 -5.24 40.67
C VAL A 157 25.43 -4.87 39.44
N LEU A 158 24.71 -5.81 38.88
CA LEU A 158 23.74 -5.52 37.83
C LEU A 158 22.59 -4.69 38.42
N THR A 159 22.36 -3.50 37.88
CA THR A 159 21.33 -2.58 38.38
C THR A 159 20.01 -2.74 37.63
N THR A 160 20.09 -3.09 36.34
CA THR A 160 18.91 -3.23 35.45
C THR A 160 19.11 -4.44 34.53
N GLY A 161 18.04 -4.90 33.90
CA GLY A 161 18.15 -5.94 32.89
C GLY A 161 17.92 -7.37 33.42
N SER A 162 17.48 -7.52 34.68
CA SER A 162 17.15 -8.83 35.26
C SER A 162 15.65 -9.14 35.28
N ASN A 163 14.78 -8.17 34.96
CA ASN A 163 13.35 -8.36 34.97
C ASN A 163 12.84 -8.92 33.66
N ALA A 164 11.75 -9.67 33.72
CA ALA A 164 11.06 -10.14 32.53
C ALA A 164 10.65 -8.96 31.65
N GLY A 165 10.98 -9.02 30.35
CA GLY A 165 10.77 -7.94 29.40
C GLY A 165 11.97 -7.02 29.18
N ASP A 166 12.98 -7.00 30.07
CA ASP A 166 14.19 -6.19 29.89
C ASP A 166 14.96 -6.67 28.64
N LEU A 167 15.37 -5.72 27.78
CA LEU A 167 15.98 -6.02 26.50
C LEU A 167 17.50 -6.12 26.61
N TRP A 168 18.05 -7.16 25.99
CA TRP A 168 19.47 -7.36 25.81
C TRP A 168 19.84 -7.46 24.34
N ALA A 169 21.00 -6.93 23.98
CA ALA A 169 21.58 -6.99 22.64
C ALA A 169 22.96 -7.65 22.66
N GLN A 170 23.28 -8.38 21.60
CA GLN A 170 24.60 -9.00 21.43
C GLN A 170 25.58 -7.98 20.84
N LEU A 171 26.77 -7.85 21.44
CA LEU A 171 27.84 -6.94 21.00
C LEU A 171 28.97 -7.70 20.27
N TYR A 172 30.02 -8.03 20.97
CA TYR A 172 31.25 -8.62 20.46
C TYR A 172 31.64 -9.83 21.29
N ALA A 173 32.55 -10.64 20.76
CA ALA A 173 33.03 -11.84 21.44
C ALA A 173 34.56 -11.75 21.66
N PRO A 174 35.01 -11.34 22.85
CA PRO A 174 36.43 -11.29 23.18
C PRO A 174 36.99 -12.70 23.36
N VAL A 175 38.22 -12.90 22.92
CA VAL A 175 38.99 -14.16 23.07
C VAL A 175 40.20 -13.94 23.96
N GLY A 176 40.74 -15.02 24.49
CA GLY A 176 42.00 -14.97 25.27
C GLY A 176 43.18 -14.47 24.43
N VAL A 177 44.15 -13.86 25.07
CA VAL A 177 45.33 -13.30 24.41
C VAL A 177 46.21 -14.39 23.78
N ASP A 178 46.37 -15.52 24.47
CA ASP A 178 47.22 -16.62 24.01
C ASP A 178 46.38 -17.86 23.69
N PHE A 179 46.77 -18.59 22.65
CA PHE A 179 46.19 -19.87 22.21
C PHE A 179 44.66 -19.82 21.99
N SER A 180 44.11 -18.64 21.67
CA SER A 180 42.68 -18.47 21.45
C SER A 180 42.22 -19.15 20.17
N ARG A 181 40.99 -19.66 20.20
CA ARG A 181 40.28 -20.17 19.01
C ARG A 181 39.23 -19.18 18.59
N GLY A 182 38.87 -19.16 17.28
CA GLY A 182 37.77 -18.34 16.77
C GLY A 182 36.43 -18.75 17.41
N ASN A 183 35.56 -17.79 17.60
CA ASN A 183 34.22 -17.99 18.14
C ASN A 183 33.24 -18.36 17.01
N ALA A 184 32.22 -19.15 17.36
CA ALA A 184 31.12 -19.41 16.45
C ALA A 184 30.39 -18.09 16.12
N SER A 185 30.03 -17.93 14.87
CA SER A 185 29.21 -16.75 14.45
C SER A 185 27.74 -17.11 14.41
N ASN A 186 26.93 -16.12 14.74
CA ASN A 186 25.48 -16.21 14.63
C ASN A 186 25.06 -16.00 13.18
N TRP A 187 24.19 -16.84 12.64
CA TRP A 187 23.68 -16.76 11.27
C TRP A 187 22.18 -16.60 11.28
N GLN A 188 21.69 -15.67 10.48
CA GLN A 188 20.26 -15.50 10.25
C GLN A 188 19.96 -15.81 8.79
N SER A 189 19.12 -16.80 8.55
CA SER A 189 18.62 -17.09 7.22
C SER A 189 17.61 -16.04 6.78
N PRO A 190 17.60 -15.65 5.49
CA PRO A 190 16.57 -14.76 4.97
C PRO A 190 15.18 -15.36 5.16
N GLY A 191 14.26 -14.55 5.67
CA GLY A 191 12.83 -14.87 5.68
C GLY A 191 12.26 -14.88 4.27
N LYS A 192 11.12 -15.54 4.08
CA LYS A 192 10.37 -15.54 2.82
C LYS A 192 9.01 -14.88 3.01
N VAL A 193 8.69 -13.97 2.11
CA VAL A 193 7.33 -13.43 1.95
C VAL A 193 6.75 -14.01 0.69
N ARG A 194 5.59 -14.62 0.79
CA ARG A 194 4.86 -15.23 -0.32
C ARG A 194 3.52 -14.55 -0.52
N ASN A 195 3.26 -14.12 -1.73
CA ASN A 195 2.01 -13.48 -2.12
C ASN A 195 1.42 -14.15 -3.36
N LYS A 196 0.11 -13.98 -3.53
CA LYS A 196 -0.63 -14.50 -4.69
C LYS A 196 -1.24 -13.34 -5.48
N LEU A 197 -1.41 -13.55 -6.79
CA LEU A 197 -2.09 -12.60 -7.67
C LEU A 197 -3.60 -12.81 -7.62
N THR A 198 -4.35 -11.73 -7.77
CA THR A 198 -5.81 -11.75 -7.88
C THR A 198 -6.23 -11.66 -9.34
N THR A 199 -7.26 -12.40 -9.69
CA THR A 199 -7.90 -12.29 -11.01
C THR A 199 -9.19 -11.50 -10.87
N VAL A 200 -9.21 -10.31 -11.48
CA VAL A 200 -10.43 -9.49 -11.61
C VAL A 200 -11.00 -9.70 -13.00
N ARG A 201 -12.29 -9.98 -13.08
CA ARG A 201 -13.00 -10.20 -14.34
C ARG A 201 -14.32 -9.45 -14.32
N LYS A 202 -14.63 -8.79 -15.43
CA LYS A 202 -15.91 -8.13 -15.68
C LYS A 202 -16.45 -8.48 -17.05
N SER A 203 -17.75 -8.58 -17.16
CA SER A 203 -18.42 -8.80 -18.43
C SER A 203 -19.65 -7.91 -18.51
N TYR A 204 -20.00 -7.48 -19.71
CA TYR A 204 -21.25 -6.83 -20.00
C TYR A 204 -21.84 -7.36 -21.32
N HIS A 205 -23.16 -7.26 -21.44
CA HIS A 205 -23.89 -7.75 -22.58
C HIS A 205 -24.49 -6.58 -23.32
N MET A 206 -24.44 -6.64 -24.65
CA MET A 206 -25.03 -5.66 -25.54
C MET A 206 -26.10 -6.34 -26.36
N SER A 207 -27.30 -5.76 -26.42
CA SER A 207 -28.39 -6.20 -27.27
C SER A 207 -28.09 -5.96 -28.75
N GLY A 208 -28.63 -6.77 -29.64
CA GLY A 208 -28.51 -6.57 -31.08
C GLY A 208 -29.00 -5.22 -31.56
N ASN A 209 -30.06 -4.70 -30.94
CA ASN A 209 -30.63 -3.39 -31.26
C ASN A 209 -29.77 -2.23 -30.81
N ALA A 210 -28.87 -2.42 -29.83
CA ALA A 210 -28.02 -1.35 -29.29
C ALA A 210 -27.07 -0.76 -30.35
N LYS A 211 -26.82 -1.48 -31.43
CA LYS A 211 -26.00 -1.02 -32.56
C LYS A 211 -26.59 0.22 -33.25
N ASP A 212 -27.91 0.29 -33.33
CA ASP A 212 -28.63 1.36 -34.05
C ASP A 212 -28.98 2.55 -33.15
N TYR A 213 -28.70 2.42 -31.86
CA TYR A 213 -29.01 3.48 -30.91
C TYR A 213 -27.98 4.63 -30.97
N VAL A 214 -28.49 5.81 -31.07
CA VAL A 214 -27.70 7.04 -31.08
C VAL A 214 -27.94 7.78 -29.78
N ALA A 215 -26.89 8.02 -29.03
CA ALA A 215 -26.94 8.83 -27.81
C ALA A 215 -27.18 10.30 -28.17
N GLU A 216 -27.96 11.01 -27.36
CA GLU A 216 -28.17 12.45 -27.51
C GLU A 216 -26.91 13.28 -27.24
N PHE A 217 -25.92 12.71 -26.56
CA PHE A 217 -24.66 13.34 -26.24
C PHE A 217 -23.49 12.79 -27.08
N SER A 218 -22.41 13.54 -27.15
CA SER A 218 -21.21 13.16 -27.89
C SER A 218 -20.08 12.74 -26.95
N LEU A 219 -19.42 11.63 -27.27
CA LEU A 219 -18.17 11.20 -26.65
C LEU A 219 -16.97 11.65 -27.47
N PRO A 220 -16.02 12.38 -26.89
CA PRO A 220 -14.76 12.68 -27.56
C PRO A 220 -13.93 11.41 -27.68
N LYS A 221 -13.46 11.14 -28.89
CA LYS A 221 -12.54 10.03 -29.20
C LYS A 221 -11.09 10.53 -29.18
N LYS A 222 -10.16 9.58 -28.97
CA LYS A 222 -8.74 9.83 -29.17
C LYS A 222 -8.52 10.27 -30.64
N GLY A 223 -7.93 11.47 -30.85
CA GLY A 223 -7.74 12.05 -32.16
C GLY A 223 -8.71 13.20 -32.52
N GLY A 224 -9.50 13.69 -31.55
CA GLY A 224 -10.35 14.89 -31.74
C GLY A 224 -11.69 14.66 -32.42
N SER A 225 -11.98 13.43 -32.90
CA SER A 225 -13.32 13.09 -33.43
C SER A 225 -14.29 12.81 -32.28
N THR A 226 -15.58 13.02 -32.51
CA THR A 226 -16.65 12.70 -31.57
C THR A 226 -17.49 11.54 -32.09
N THR A 227 -18.11 10.78 -31.18
CA THR A 227 -19.11 9.75 -31.51
C THR A 227 -20.35 9.95 -30.69
N LYS A 228 -21.49 9.62 -31.25
CA LYS A 228 -22.78 9.61 -30.56
C LYS A 228 -23.34 8.19 -30.42
N LEU A 229 -22.52 7.15 -30.68
CA LEU A 229 -22.96 5.77 -30.58
C LEU A 229 -23.09 5.38 -29.10
N TRP A 230 -24.24 4.85 -28.72
CA TRP A 230 -24.54 4.36 -27.37
C TRP A 230 -23.56 3.24 -26.94
N MET A 231 -23.29 2.29 -27.82
CA MET A 231 -22.33 1.21 -27.59
C MET A 231 -20.96 1.71 -27.14
N ASP A 232 -20.44 2.77 -27.80
CA ASP A 232 -19.11 3.32 -27.44
C ASP A 232 -19.13 3.93 -26.03
N TYR A 233 -20.27 4.47 -25.60
CA TYR A 233 -20.45 5.02 -24.27
C TYR A 233 -20.52 3.94 -23.19
N GLU A 234 -21.32 2.89 -23.40
CA GLU A 234 -21.41 1.78 -22.45
C GLU A 234 -20.06 1.08 -22.27
N GLU A 235 -19.37 0.80 -23.38
CA GLU A 235 -18.04 0.21 -23.32
C GLU A 235 -17.06 1.08 -22.52
N TYR A 236 -17.09 2.39 -22.74
CA TYR A 236 -16.26 3.32 -22.00
C TYR A 236 -16.56 3.31 -20.49
N GLN A 237 -17.84 3.28 -20.09
CA GLN A 237 -18.24 3.22 -18.69
C GLN A 237 -17.81 1.90 -18.04
N HIS A 238 -17.98 0.79 -18.73
CA HIS A 238 -17.55 -0.52 -18.22
C HIS A 238 -16.01 -0.61 -18.08
N MET A 239 -15.28 -0.03 -19.00
CA MET A 239 -13.82 0.05 -18.93
C MET A 239 -13.37 0.90 -17.73
N LEU A 240 -14.01 2.05 -17.49
CA LEU A 240 -13.72 2.88 -16.31
C LEU A 240 -14.02 2.12 -15.02
N SER A 241 -15.20 1.50 -14.94
CA SER A 241 -15.60 0.71 -13.78
C SER A 241 -14.65 -0.47 -13.52
N PHE A 242 -14.17 -1.15 -14.57
CA PHE A 242 -13.17 -2.20 -14.41
C PHE A 242 -11.83 -1.69 -13.86
N LYS A 243 -11.35 -0.54 -14.35
CA LYS A 243 -10.14 0.10 -13.82
C LYS A 243 -10.30 0.51 -12.36
N GLU A 244 -11.47 1.02 -12.01
CA GLU A 244 -11.80 1.44 -10.64
C GLU A 244 -11.81 0.24 -9.67
N GLU A 245 -12.37 -0.88 -10.07
CA GLU A 245 -12.32 -2.14 -9.31
C GLU A 245 -10.89 -2.66 -9.13
N CYS A 246 -10.05 -2.57 -10.16
CA CYS A 246 -8.63 -2.93 -10.05
C CYS A 246 -7.90 -2.01 -9.06
N GLU A 247 -8.13 -0.71 -9.13
CA GLU A 247 -7.51 0.24 -8.20
C GLU A 247 -7.95 0.00 -6.75
N MET A 248 -9.26 -0.24 -6.54
CA MET A 248 -9.78 -0.60 -5.21
C MET A 248 -9.11 -1.85 -4.66
N TYR A 249 -8.93 -2.86 -5.48
CA TYR A 249 -8.24 -4.07 -5.09
C TYR A 249 -6.77 -3.80 -4.72
N TYR A 250 -6.04 -3.01 -5.50
CA TYR A 250 -4.63 -2.70 -5.21
C TYR A 250 -4.45 -1.97 -3.88
N TRP A 251 -5.44 -1.18 -3.46
CA TRP A 251 -5.41 -0.51 -2.17
C TRP A 251 -5.91 -1.39 -1.03
N TYR A 252 -7.12 -1.93 -1.15
CA TYR A 252 -7.87 -2.53 -0.05
C TYR A 252 -7.93 -4.07 -0.08
N GLY A 253 -7.29 -4.72 -1.05
CA GLY A 253 -7.31 -6.17 -1.14
C GLY A 253 -6.83 -6.82 0.15
N GLN A 254 -7.59 -7.79 0.66
CA GLN A 254 -7.24 -8.60 1.82
C GLN A 254 -7.02 -10.04 1.38
N LYS A 255 -5.91 -10.63 1.82
CA LYS A 255 -5.57 -12.00 1.44
C LYS A 255 -6.61 -13.02 1.95
N THR A 256 -6.99 -13.95 1.08
CA THR A 256 -7.95 -15.02 1.41
C THR A 256 -7.27 -16.34 1.82
N TYR A 257 -5.97 -16.33 2.03
CA TYR A 257 -5.17 -17.52 2.34
C TYR A 257 -4.31 -17.31 3.59
N GLY A 258 -4.12 -18.38 4.33
CA GLY A 258 -3.27 -18.42 5.51
C GLY A 258 -1.77 -18.57 5.20
N SER A 259 -0.95 -18.71 6.22
CA SER A 259 0.49 -19.00 6.11
C SER A 259 0.79 -20.35 5.45
N ASP A 260 -0.15 -21.28 5.55
CA ASP A 260 -0.15 -22.60 4.88
C ASP A 260 -0.48 -22.54 3.39
N GLY A 261 -0.94 -21.37 2.91
CA GLY A 261 -1.37 -21.16 1.51
C GLY A 261 -2.75 -21.69 1.17
N VAL A 262 -3.49 -22.21 2.16
CA VAL A 262 -4.86 -22.72 1.97
C VAL A 262 -5.82 -21.56 1.79
N VAL A 263 -6.67 -21.64 0.74
CA VAL A 263 -7.69 -20.63 0.44
C VAL A 263 -9.03 -21.12 1.01
N ASN A 264 -9.61 -20.34 1.92
CA ASN A 264 -10.87 -20.70 2.56
C ASN A 264 -12.12 -20.25 1.79
N MET A 265 -11.97 -19.21 0.95
CA MET A 265 -13.08 -18.68 0.15
C MET A 265 -13.24 -19.46 -1.17
N LYS A 266 -14.47 -19.85 -1.48
CA LYS A 266 -14.81 -20.54 -2.73
C LYS A 266 -15.92 -19.80 -3.46
N ASP A 267 -15.89 -19.87 -4.78
CA ASP A 267 -16.97 -19.37 -5.64
C ASP A 267 -18.17 -20.35 -5.67
N GLU A 268 -19.21 -19.98 -6.42
CA GLU A 268 -20.42 -20.78 -6.62
C GLU A 268 -20.17 -22.14 -7.27
N ASN A 269 -19.05 -22.30 -7.99
CA ASN A 269 -18.61 -23.54 -8.61
C ASN A 269 -17.64 -24.34 -7.71
N GLY A 270 -17.42 -23.93 -6.47
CA GLY A 270 -16.52 -24.56 -5.52
C GLY A 270 -15.03 -24.30 -5.78
N GLN A 271 -14.69 -23.40 -6.72
CA GLN A 271 -13.31 -23.04 -7.02
C GLN A 271 -12.77 -22.02 -6.01
N PRO A 272 -11.48 -22.11 -5.62
CA PRO A 272 -10.91 -21.19 -4.65
C PRO A 272 -10.83 -19.77 -5.22
N VAL A 273 -11.38 -18.81 -4.48
CA VAL A 273 -11.28 -17.38 -4.79
C VAL A 273 -10.01 -16.82 -4.13
N VAL A 274 -8.99 -16.63 -4.94
CA VAL A 274 -7.68 -16.13 -4.50
C VAL A 274 -7.67 -14.61 -4.58
N ILE A 275 -7.54 -13.97 -3.43
CA ILE A 275 -7.28 -12.53 -3.33
C ILE A 275 -5.88 -12.39 -2.71
N GLY A 276 -4.99 -11.65 -3.37
CA GLY A 276 -3.69 -11.29 -2.85
C GLY A 276 -3.77 -10.04 -1.96
N PRO A 277 -2.73 -9.74 -1.19
CA PRO A 277 -2.72 -8.56 -0.33
C PRO A 277 -2.66 -7.28 -1.16
N GLY A 278 -3.49 -6.31 -0.84
CA GLY A 278 -3.40 -4.94 -1.32
C GLY A 278 -2.27 -4.18 -0.62
N LEU A 279 -2.06 -2.94 -1.02
CA LEU A 279 -0.98 -2.11 -0.47
C LEU A 279 -1.16 -1.88 1.04
N LEU A 280 -2.37 -1.57 1.48
CA LEU A 280 -2.66 -1.29 2.90
C LEU A 280 -2.46 -2.51 3.80
N GLU A 281 -2.72 -3.72 3.31
CA GLU A 281 -2.47 -4.95 4.08
C GLU A 281 -0.98 -5.26 4.19
N GLN A 282 -0.16 -4.84 3.22
CA GLN A 282 1.28 -5.06 3.23
C GLN A 282 2.04 -4.08 4.12
N ILE A 283 1.48 -2.91 4.41
CA ILE A 283 2.08 -1.91 5.29
C ILE A 283 1.86 -2.35 6.74
N ILE A 284 2.94 -2.65 7.45
CA ILE A 284 2.90 -3.09 8.85
C ILE A 284 2.86 -1.94 9.85
N ASN A 285 3.43 -0.78 9.49
CA ASN A 285 3.43 0.39 10.34
C ASN A 285 2.08 1.11 10.20
N GLN A 286 1.32 1.13 11.27
CA GLN A 286 0.02 1.78 11.32
C GLN A 286 -0.01 2.71 12.52
N GLU A 287 -0.47 3.92 12.31
CA GLU A 287 -0.59 4.94 13.35
C GLU A 287 -1.91 5.68 13.20
N THR A 288 -2.40 6.26 14.30
CA THR A 288 -3.62 7.06 14.30
C THR A 288 -3.31 8.48 14.78
N TYR A 289 -4.01 9.45 14.20
CA TYR A 289 -3.90 10.84 14.62
C TYR A 289 -5.28 11.50 14.69
N SER A 290 -5.40 12.50 15.55
CA SER A 290 -6.58 13.37 15.61
C SER A 290 -6.28 14.77 15.06
N THR A 291 -5.06 15.25 15.25
CA THR A 291 -4.57 16.53 14.74
C THR A 291 -3.13 16.35 14.29
N LEU A 292 -2.82 16.80 13.09
CA LEU A 292 -1.49 16.69 12.52
C LEU A 292 -0.65 17.92 12.91
N SER A 293 0.52 17.67 13.50
CA SER A 293 1.50 18.71 13.78
C SER A 293 2.75 18.54 12.92
N GLU A 294 3.48 19.63 12.73
CA GLU A 294 4.76 19.59 12.02
C GLU A 294 5.78 18.66 12.68
N THR A 295 5.85 18.70 14.02
CA THR A 295 6.75 17.83 14.78
C THR A 295 6.42 16.35 14.55
N HIS A 296 5.13 16.03 14.50
CA HIS A 296 4.67 14.67 14.19
C HIS A 296 5.09 14.23 12.78
N LEU A 297 4.91 15.10 11.77
CA LEU A 297 5.37 14.82 10.41
C LEU A 297 6.88 14.63 10.30
N LYS A 298 7.67 15.44 10.99
CA LYS A 298 9.12 15.29 11.04
C LYS A 298 9.54 13.94 11.64
N ASN A 299 8.91 13.57 12.74
CA ASN A 299 9.18 12.29 13.39
C ASN A 299 8.84 11.13 12.47
N ILE A 300 7.65 11.13 11.84
CA ILE A 300 7.25 10.09 10.89
C ILE A 300 8.29 9.91 9.79
N ILE A 301 8.73 10.99 9.15
CA ILE A 301 9.69 10.91 8.04
C ILE A 301 11.07 10.45 8.54
N GLY A 302 11.51 10.91 9.70
CA GLY A 302 12.75 10.45 10.33
C GLY A 302 12.69 8.96 10.70
N ASP A 303 11.57 8.52 11.26
CA ASP A 303 11.39 7.13 11.72
C ASP A 303 11.29 6.13 10.57
N LEU A 304 10.66 6.51 9.45
CA LEU A 304 10.57 5.67 8.26
C LEU A 304 11.93 5.21 7.74
N PHE A 305 12.96 6.05 7.88
CA PHE A 305 14.31 5.75 7.41
C PHE A 305 15.33 5.61 8.53
N TYR A 306 14.85 5.49 9.76
CA TYR A 306 15.71 5.38 10.94
C TYR A 306 16.67 4.19 10.84
N GLY A 307 17.95 4.48 11.07
CA GLY A 307 18.99 3.46 11.06
C GLY A 307 19.33 2.86 9.70
N MET A 308 18.85 3.43 8.58
CA MET A 308 19.28 3.01 7.25
C MET A 308 20.63 3.61 6.91
N THR A 309 21.57 2.74 6.50
CA THR A 309 22.89 3.17 6.05
C THR A 309 22.90 3.65 4.59
N ASP A 310 21.88 3.31 3.84
CA ASP A 310 21.72 3.65 2.42
C ASP A 310 21.13 5.06 2.30
N ALA A 311 21.90 6.06 2.73
CA ALA A 311 21.47 7.42 2.95
C ALA A 311 21.33 8.29 1.69
N SER A 312 21.22 7.68 0.51
CA SER A 312 20.88 8.44 -0.68
C SER A 312 19.46 9.03 -0.55
N LYS A 313 19.21 10.17 -1.18
CA LYS A 313 17.89 10.83 -1.17
C LYS A 313 16.76 9.85 -1.43
N LYS A 314 15.90 9.66 -0.46
CA LYS A 314 14.74 8.77 -0.56
C LYS A 314 13.54 9.54 -1.06
N GLN A 315 12.70 8.88 -1.84
CA GLN A 315 11.45 9.44 -2.35
C GLN A 315 10.28 8.74 -1.70
N VAL A 316 9.51 9.50 -0.96
CA VAL A 316 8.26 9.03 -0.32
C VAL A 316 7.09 9.65 -1.05
N ASN A 317 6.16 8.84 -1.51
CA ASN A 317 4.89 9.33 -2.02
C ASN A 317 3.85 9.25 -0.90
N LEU A 318 3.26 10.39 -0.59
CA LEU A 318 2.14 10.51 0.32
C LEU A 318 0.84 10.50 -0.48
N TYR A 319 0.11 9.40 -0.40
CA TYR A 319 -1.23 9.29 -0.98
C TYR A 319 -2.26 9.70 0.06
N THR A 320 -3.09 10.68 -0.28
CA THR A 320 -4.12 11.20 0.63
C THR A 320 -5.30 11.80 -0.12
N GLY A 321 -6.45 11.90 0.54
CA GLY A 321 -7.60 12.60 0.02
C GLY A 321 -7.52 14.12 0.21
N THR A 322 -8.58 14.80 -0.13
CA THR A 322 -8.68 16.29 -0.02
C THR A 322 -8.54 16.76 1.42
N GLY A 323 -9.10 16.00 2.38
CA GLY A 323 -9.01 16.31 3.81
C GLY A 323 -7.55 16.27 4.29
N GLY A 324 -6.85 15.15 4.02
CA GLY A 324 -5.47 14.99 4.43
C GLY A 324 -4.49 15.95 3.73
N MET A 325 -4.76 16.33 2.48
CA MET A 325 -3.97 17.37 1.80
C MET A 325 -4.06 18.72 2.53
N ARG A 326 -5.23 19.08 3.03
CA ARG A 326 -5.44 20.32 3.80
C ARG A 326 -4.73 20.26 5.14
N GLU A 327 -4.88 19.17 5.87
CA GLU A 327 -4.20 18.94 7.15
C GLU A 327 -2.67 19.01 7.00
N PHE A 328 -2.16 18.36 5.96
CA PHE A 328 -0.73 18.38 5.66
C PHE A 328 -0.21 19.79 5.33
N ASP A 329 -0.93 20.53 4.48
CA ASP A 329 -0.60 21.91 4.13
C ASP A 329 -0.68 22.84 5.35
N GLU A 330 -1.68 22.65 6.22
CA GLU A 330 -1.86 23.44 7.43
C GLU A 330 -0.78 23.16 8.48
N ALA A 331 -0.41 21.90 8.67
CA ALA A 331 0.70 21.52 9.56
C ALA A 331 2.04 22.16 9.14
N LEU A 332 2.24 22.37 7.84
CA LEU A 332 3.48 22.96 7.32
C LEU A 332 3.43 24.49 7.20
N LYS A 333 2.26 25.12 7.15
CA LYS A 333 2.13 26.59 6.97
C LYS A 333 2.88 27.41 8.00
N ASN A 334 2.85 27.01 9.25
CA ASN A 334 3.50 27.72 10.34
C ASN A 334 5.03 27.67 10.25
N HIS A 335 5.56 26.84 9.38
CA HIS A 335 7.01 26.57 9.28
C HIS A 335 7.70 27.22 8.08
N PHE A 336 6.97 27.67 7.05
CA PHE A 336 7.58 28.40 5.93
C PHE A 336 8.29 29.69 6.37
N ALA A 337 8.01 30.19 7.55
CA ALA A 337 8.74 31.29 8.19
C ALA A 337 10.14 30.88 8.70
N GLY A 338 10.46 29.59 8.82
CA GLY A 338 11.61 29.05 9.53
C GLY A 338 12.59 28.17 8.75
N ASN A 339 12.61 28.16 7.43
CA ASN A 339 13.65 27.52 6.57
C ASN A 339 13.80 25.97 6.64
N THR A 340 12.94 25.21 7.28
CA THR A 340 13.14 23.77 7.43
C THR A 340 12.57 22.95 6.27
N TRP A 341 11.53 23.46 5.61
CA TRP A 341 10.92 22.81 4.44
C TRP A 341 11.01 23.70 3.22
N LYS A 342 11.44 23.14 2.11
CA LYS A 342 11.44 23.82 0.82
C LYS A 342 10.33 23.27 -0.06
N VAL A 343 9.47 24.15 -0.57
CA VAL A 343 8.53 23.79 -1.63
C VAL A 343 9.31 23.83 -2.94
N SER A 344 9.53 22.67 -3.52
CA SER A 344 10.08 22.61 -4.87
C SER A 344 8.95 22.88 -5.86
N GLY A 345 8.92 24.07 -6.43
CA GLY A 345 7.96 24.50 -7.45
C GLY A 345 8.22 23.91 -8.84
N GLU A 346 9.03 22.90 -8.97
CA GLU A 346 9.30 22.28 -10.24
C GLU A 346 8.12 21.43 -10.72
N THR A 347 7.60 21.80 -11.87
CA THR A 347 6.74 20.94 -12.67
C THR A 347 7.56 19.72 -13.10
N ARG A 348 7.47 18.62 -12.33
CA ARG A 348 8.12 17.36 -12.77
C ARG A 348 7.35 16.81 -13.95
N PHE A 349 7.99 16.83 -15.10
CA PHE A 349 7.56 16.01 -16.24
C PHE A 349 7.94 14.57 -15.95
N ILE A 350 6.94 13.72 -15.75
CA ILE A 350 7.15 12.27 -15.67
C ILE A 350 7.40 11.79 -17.10
N THR A 351 8.67 11.59 -17.43
CA THR A 351 9.08 11.05 -18.72
C THR A 351 9.14 9.53 -18.59
N GLY A 352 8.04 8.86 -18.86
CA GLY A 352 8.01 7.40 -19.01
C GLY A 352 7.79 7.04 -20.47
N SER A 353 8.66 6.21 -21.05
CA SER A 353 8.55 5.55 -22.37
C SER A 353 7.78 6.31 -23.44
N GLY A 354 8.27 7.48 -23.85
CA GLY A 354 7.80 8.20 -25.02
C GLY A 354 6.50 9.00 -24.89
N ARG A 355 5.97 9.17 -23.68
CA ARG A 355 4.83 10.05 -23.40
C ARG A 355 5.18 11.02 -22.29
N SER A 356 5.42 12.27 -22.65
CA SER A 356 5.51 13.35 -21.67
C SER A 356 4.10 13.72 -21.23
N LEU A 357 3.76 13.43 -19.97
CA LEU A 357 2.54 13.92 -19.32
C LEU A 357 2.92 15.09 -18.43
N GLY A 358 2.45 16.28 -18.77
CA GLY A 358 2.53 17.46 -17.91
C GLY A 358 1.46 17.34 -16.82
N LEU A 359 1.87 16.96 -15.60
CA LEU A 359 1.00 16.87 -14.43
C LEU A 359 1.14 18.13 -13.58
N THR A 360 0.52 19.21 -14.05
CA THR A 360 0.45 20.47 -13.32
C THR A 360 -0.71 20.43 -12.33
N GLY A 361 -0.43 20.58 -11.04
CA GLY A 361 -1.41 20.84 -10.01
C GLY A 361 -1.82 19.71 -9.07
N TYR A 362 -1.42 18.47 -9.35
CA TYR A 362 -1.77 17.31 -8.51
C TYR A 362 -0.64 16.84 -7.59
N PHE A 363 0.58 17.32 -7.80
CA PHE A 363 1.75 16.95 -7.02
C PHE A 363 2.39 18.18 -6.37
N LYS A 364 2.56 18.13 -5.07
CA LYS A 364 3.40 19.07 -4.34
C LYS A 364 4.57 18.26 -3.76
N SER A 365 5.78 18.70 -4.01
CA SER A 365 7.00 18.06 -3.51
C SER A 365 7.57 18.88 -2.38
N TYR A 366 7.87 18.23 -1.27
CA TYR A 366 8.49 18.82 -0.08
C TYR A 366 9.80 18.12 0.21
N GLU A 367 10.84 18.89 0.53
CA GLU A 367 12.15 18.34 0.90
C GLU A 367 12.33 18.45 2.42
N HIS A 368 12.59 17.32 3.07
CA HIS A 368 12.89 17.25 4.48
C HIS A 368 14.36 17.62 4.76
N ILE A 369 14.68 18.04 5.99
CA ILE A 369 16.05 18.44 6.40
C ILE A 369 17.09 17.34 6.15
N ASP A 370 16.69 16.07 6.22
CA ASP A 370 17.56 14.92 5.97
C ASP A 370 17.73 14.64 4.46
N GLY A 371 17.21 15.51 3.58
CA GLY A 371 17.28 15.36 2.13
C GLY A 371 16.28 14.39 1.52
N HIS A 372 15.32 13.88 2.30
CA HIS A 372 14.23 13.06 1.78
C HIS A 372 13.17 13.93 1.09
N THR A 373 12.64 13.44 0.00
CA THR A 373 11.59 14.14 -0.75
C THR A 373 10.25 13.46 -0.54
N VAL A 374 9.26 14.22 -0.09
CA VAL A 374 7.86 13.77 0.06
C VAL A 374 7.04 14.36 -1.07
N ASN A 375 6.45 13.51 -1.91
CA ASN A 375 5.55 13.92 -2.97
C ASN A 375 4.11 13.67 -2.51
N VAL A 376 3.32 14.72 -2.38
CA VAL A 376 1.91 14.60 -1.98
C VAL A 376 1.06 14.37 -3.22
N ILE A 377 0.32 13.28 -3.24
CA ILE A 377 -0.49 12.81 -4.36
C ILE A 377 -1.94 12.71 -3.90
N LYS A 378 -2.83 13.41 -4.61
CA LYS A 378 -4.25 13.30 -4.33
C LYS A 378 -4.78 11.95 -4.79
N MET A 379 -5.47 11.26 -3.86
CA MET A 379 -6.14 9.99 -4.11
C MET A 379 -7.66 10.16 -4.09
N PRO A 380 -8.32 10.27 -5.26
CA PRO A 380 -9.77 10.48 -5.32
C PRO A 380 -10.58 9.35 -4.70
N LEU A 381 -10.04 8.13 -4.66
CA LEU A 381 -10.69 6.98 -4.05
C LEU A 381 -10.92 7.18 -2.54
N PHE A 382 -10.03 7.91 -1.87
CA PHE A 382 -10.19 8.26 -0.45
C PHE A 382 -11.26 9.34 -0.22
N ASP A 383 -11.61 10.14 -1.24
CA ASP A 383 -12.67 11.15 -1.15
C ASP A 383 -14.05 10.57 -1.49
N HIS A 384 -14.14 9.77 -2.54
CA HIS A 384 -15.41 9.34 -3.14
C HIS A 384 -15.59 7.84 -3.30
N GLY A 385 -14.60 7.06 -2.89
CA GLY A 385 -14.66 5.60 -2.99
C GLY A 385 -15.68 4.96 -2.04
N PRO A 386 -15.97 3.67 -2.20
CA PRO A 386 -16.94 2.96 -1.37
C PRO A 386 -16.55 2.97 0.10
N VAL A 387 -15.27 2.85 0.43
CA VAL A 387 -14.78 2.90 1.81
C VAL A 387 -14.99 4.29 2.40
N ALA A 388 -14.72 5.35 1.63
CA ALA A 388 -14.96 6.72 2.08
C ALA A 388 -16.45 6.99 2.37
N ARG A 389 -17.36 6.38 1.60
CA ARG A 389 -18.81 6.49 1.84
C ARG A 389 -19.27 5.71 3.06
N ALA A 390 -18.60 4.64 3.41
CA ALA A 390 -18.94 3.80 4.56
C ALA A 390 -18.34 4.31 5.88
N ARG A 391 -17.25 5.09 5.84
CA ARG A 391 -16.63 5.65 7.05
C ARG A 391 -17.40 6.84 7.62
N ALA A 392 -17.19 7.06 8.93
CA ALA A 392 -17.71 8.23 9.64
C ALA A 392 -17.21 9.54 9.04
N LEU A 393 -17.97 10.60 9.24
CA LEU A 393 -17.62 11.94 8.80
C LEU A 393 -16.80 12.66 9.86
N HIS A 394 -15.85 13.48 9.43
CA HIS A 394 -15.10 14.36 10.30
C HIS A 394 -16.04 15.43 10.90
N PRO A 395 -16.06 15.61 12.24
CA PRO A 395 -17.09 16.42 12.92
C PRO A 395 -17.09 17.90 12.50
N VAL A 396 -15.93 18.44 12.13
CA VAL A 396 -15.80 19.87 11.79
C VAL A 396 -16.04 20.13 10.30
N THR A 397 -15.48 19.30 9.42
CA THR A 397 -15.47 19.58 7.97
C THR A 397 -16.55 18.84 7.20
N GLY A 398 -17.15 17.79 7.78
CA GLY A 398 -18.13 16.94 7.11
C GLY A 398 -17.56 16.05 6.01
N TYR A 399 -16.25 16.02 5.81
CA TYR A 399 -15.62 15.05 4.90
C TYR A 399 -15.51 13.68 5.56
N SER A 400 -15.45 12.63 4.77
CA SER A 400 -15.17 11.29 5.30
C SER A 400 -13.82 11.25 6.01
N LEU A 401 -13.72 10.52 7.11
CA LEU A 401 -12.42 10.27 7.79
C LEU A 401 -11.41 9.55 6.88
N GLU A 402 -11.89 8.80 5.86
CA GLU A 402 -11.01 8.22 4.86
C GLU A 402 -10.30 9.27 4.00
N SER A 403 -10.93 10.44 3.76
CA SER A 403 -10.30 11.57 3.05
C SER A 403 -9.10 12.14 3.80
N TYR A 404 -9.03 11.93 5.12
CA TYR A 404 -7.91 12.34 5.98
C TYR A 404 -6.84 11.28 6.15
N ARG A 405 -7.04 10.07 5.60
CA ARG A 405 -6.03 9.03 5.61
C ARG A 405 -4.80 9.46 4.82
N MET A 406 -3.63 9.19 5.38
CA MET A 406 -2.34 9.53 4.79
C MET A 406 -1.50 8.26 4.70
N VAL A 407 -1.18 7.83 3.47
CA VAL A 407 -0.38 6.63 3.24
C VAL A 407 0.97 7.03 2.68
N PHE A 408 2.00 6.90 3.49
CA PHE A 408 3.39 7.15 3.10
C PHE A 408 3.98 5.88 2.50
N VAL A 409 4.37 5.94 1.25
CA VAL A 409 4.94 4.80 0.52
C VAL A 409 6.32 5.16 0.01
N ASP A 410 7.32 4.40 0.44
CA ASP A 410 8.67 4.52 -0.06
C ASP A 410 8.75 4.01 -1.50
N GLN A 411 9.05 4.90 -2.44
CA GLN A 411 9.21 4.59 -3.86
C GLN A 411 10.67 4.57 -4.31
N SER A 412 11.59 4.53 -3.38
CA SER A 412 13.01 4.42 -3.69
C SER A 412 13.32 3.08 -4.37
N SER A 413 14.38 3.06 -5.14
CA SER A 413 14.89 1.81 -5.73
C SER A 413 16.00 1.26 -4.85
N TYR A 414 15.98 -0.05 -4.63
CA TYR A 414 16.98 -0.79 -3.89
C TYR A 414 17.56 -1.88 -4.79
N ASP A 415 18.87 -1.93 -4.92
CA ASP A 415 19.57 -2.89 -5.77
C ASP A 415 19.03 -2.94 -7.22
N GLY A 416 18.70 -1.75 -7.76
CA GLY A 416 18.16 -1.61 -9.12
C GLY A 416 16.70 -2.03 -9.29
N GLN A 417 15.99 -2.32 -8.20
CA GLN A 417 14.59 -2.68 -8.24
C GLN A 417 13.76 -1.70 -7.43
N SER A 418 12.61 -1.30 -7.98
CA SER A 418 11.66 -0.44 -7.27
C SER A 418 11.07 -1.15 -6.06
N ASN A 419 10.92 -0.41 -4.95
CA ASN A 419 10.29 -0.92 -3.74
C ASN A 419 8.82 -1.29 -3.96
N LEU A 420 8.08 -0.43 -4.66
CA LEU A 420 6.70 -0.69 -5.05
C LEU A 420 6.66 -1.14 -6.51
N GLN A 421 6.10 -2.32 -6.75
CA GLN A 421 5.96 -2.90 -8.09
C GLN A 421 4.55 -3.44 -8.30
N MET A 422 4.03 -3.22 -9.51
CA MET A 422 2.83 -3.92 -9.97
C MET A 422 3.28 -5.24 -10.61
N ILE A 423 2.70 -6.34 -10.14
CA ILE A 423 3.01 -7.67 -10.66
C ILE A 423 1.80 -8.18 -11.43
N SER A 424 2.01 -8.66 -12.64
CA SER A 424 0.97 -9.24 -13.48
C SER A 424 1.34 -10.64 -13.94
N LYS A 425 0.33 -11.45 -14.25
CA LYS A 425 0.56 -12.75 -14.89
C LYS A 425 0.79 -12.55 -16.37
N LYS A 426 1.89 -13.12 -16.88
CA LYS A 426 2.23 -13.08 -18.30
C LYS A 426 1.09 -13.62 -19.16
N GLY A 427 0.71 -12.86 -20.17
CA GLY A 427 -0.42 -13.16 -21.03
C GLY A 427 -1.81 -12.92 -20.40
N ARG A 428 -1.86 -12.36 -19.17
CA ARG A 428 -3.09 -11.95 -18.47
C ARG A 428 -2.97 -10.56 -17.82
N GLU A 429 -2.06 -9.74 -18.33
CA GLU A 429 -1.87 -8.36 -17.87
C GLU A 429 -3.13 -7.52 -18.08
N TYR A 430 -3.74 -7.68 -19.21
CA TYR A 430 -5.06 -7.18 -19.56
C TYR A 430 -5.57 -7.91 -20.80
N LEU A 431 -6.62 -8.67 -20.64
CA LEU A 431 -7.29 -9.34 -21.73
C LEU A 431 -8.66 -8.73 -21.97
N ARG A 432 -8.98 -8.46 -23.21
CA ARG A 432 -10.29 -8.02 -23.66
C ARG A 432 -10.72 -8.85 -24.86
N TRP A 433 -11.86 -9.49 -24.74
CA TRP A 433 -12.42 -10.27 -25.87
C TRP A 433 -13.92 -10.12 -25.91
N CYS A 434 -14.52 -10.43 -27.04
CA CYS A 434 -15.97 -10.52 -27.17
C CYS A 434 -16.42 -11.91 -27.62
N VAL A 435 -17.60 -12.28 -27.20
CA VAL A 435 -18.36 -13.39 -27.78
C VAL A 435 -19.44 -12.75 -28.63
N ALA A 436 -19.24 -12.78 -29.95
CA ALA A 436 -20.12 -12.15 -30.93
C ALA A 436 -21.30 -13.05 -31.28
N GLY A 437 -22.50 -12.49 -31.22
CA GLY A 437 -23.73 -13.06 -31.80
C GLY A 437 -24.12 -12.29 -33.04
N SER A 438 -25.25 -11.61 -33.04
CA SER A 438 -25.72 -10.79 -34.18
C SER A 438 -24.84 -9.54 -34.39
N VAL A 439 -24.18 -9.06 -33.36
CA VAL A 439 -23.40 -7.81 -33.35
C VAL A 439 -21.93 -8.12 -33.00
N VAL A 440 -21.01 -7.36 -33.61
CA VAL A 440 -19.61 -7.32 -33.23
C VAL A 440 -19.33 -5.90 -32.71
N PRO A 441 -18.90 -5.76 -31.44
CA PRO A 441 -18.55 -4.46 -30.86
C PRO A 441 -17.36 -3.84 -31.59
N ARG A 442 -17.29 -2.52 -31.57
CA ARG A 442 -16.20 -1.77 -32.20
C ARG A 442 -14.85 -2.11 -31.59
N GLY A 443 -13.81 -2.23 -32.46
CA GLY A 443 -12.46 -2.56 -32.04
C GLY A 443 -12.19 -4.07 -31.92
N PHE A 444 -13.16 -4.90 -32.32
CA PHE A 444 -13.00 -6.32 -32.56
C PHE A 444 -13.07 -6.62 -34.04
N ASP A 445 -12.48 -7.74 -34.45
CA ASP A 445 -12.46 -8.13 -35.87
C ASP A 445 -13.88 -8.56 -36.33
N ALA A 446 -14.41 -7.86 -37.33
CA ALA A 446 -15.72 -8.15 -37.88
C ALA A 446 -15.78 -9.49 -38.63
N ASN A 447 -14.62 -10.05 -39.03
CA ASN A 447 -14.51 -11.35 -39.71
C ASN A 447 -14.48 -12.53 -38.71
N THR A 448 -14.50 -12.27 -37.41
CA THR A 448 -14.57 -13.32 -36.40
C THR A 448 -15.87 -14.09 -36.57
N SER A 449 -15.78 -15.42 -36.67
CA SER A 449 -16.97 -16.28 -36.74
C SER A 449 -17.84 -16.05 -35.52
N ARG A 450 -19.14 -15.88 -35.73
CA ARG A 450 -20.12 -15.67 -34.67
C ARG A 450 -20.16 -16.90 -33.77
N ALA A 451 -19.87 -16.71 -32.47
CA ALA A 451 -19.72 -17.78 -31.50
C ALA A 451 -20.95 -18.01 -30.63
N SER A 452 -21.98 -17.15 -30.79
CA SER A 452 -23.21 -17.23 -30.02
C SER A 452 -24.42 -17.08 -30.94
N ASP A 453 -25.51 -17.78 -30.60
CA ASP A 453 -26.84 -17.70 -31.22
C ASP A 453 -27.69 -16.56 -30.65
N VAL A 454 -27.18 -15.88 -29.64
CA VAL A 454 -27.88 -14.74 -29.00
C VAL A 454 -27.84 -13.51 -29.90
N ASP A 455 -28.98 -12.82 -30.00
CA ASP A 455 -29.05 -11.52 -30.67
C ASP A 455 -28.38 -10.43 -29.79
N GLY A 456 -27.08 -10.28 -30.01
CA GLY A 456 -26.25 -9.37 -29.22
C GLY A 456 -24.78 -9.73 -29.24
N ALA A 457 -24.05 -9.20 -28.28
CA ALA A 457 -22.66 -9.57 -28.02
C ALA A 457 -22.36 -9.46 -26.52
N SER A 458 -21.41 -10.23 -26.03
CA SER A 458 -20.84 -10.05 -24.70
C SER A 458 -19.37 -9.64 -24.79
N VAL A 459 -18.99 -8.63 -24.05
CA VAL A 459 -17.60 -8.19 -23.94
C VAL A 459 -17.08 -8.54 -22.56
N HIS A 460 -15.90 -9.13 -22.53
CA HIS A 460 -15.25 -9.59 -21.33
C HIS A 460 -13.92 -8.86 -21.14
N MET A 461 -13.64 -8.50 -19.91
CA MET A 461 -12.38 -7.92 -19.48
C MET A 461 -11.82 -8.76 -18.34
N LEU A 462 -10.52 -9.04 -18.37
CA LEU A 462 -9.85 -9.83 -17.36
C LEU A 462 -8.46 -9.27 -17.12
N LYS A 463 -8.08 -9.17 -15.86
CA LYS A 463 -6.73 -8.83 -15.42
C LYS A 463 -6.34 -9.73 -14.25
N THR A 464 -5.14 -10.31 -14.32
CA THR A 464 -4.56 -11.05 -13.20
C THR A 464 -3.32 -10.32 -12.76
N ALA A 465 -3.42 -9.63 -11.62
CA ALA A 465 -2.37 -8.75 -11.13
C ALA A 465 -2.36 -8.69 -9.60
N GLY A 466 -1.34 -8.04 -9.07
CA GLY A 466 -1.16 -7.75 -7.66
C GLY A 466 -0.19 -6.59 -7.47
N VAL A 467 -0.09 -6.09 -6.26
CA VAL A 467 0.88 -5.08 -5.85
C VAL A 467 1.88 -5.73 -4.91
N SER A 468 3.17 -5.42 -5.07
CA SER A 468 4.24 -5.89 -4.19
C SER A 468 4.97 -4.72 -3.58
N LEU A 469 5.01 -4.69 -2.26
CA LEU A 469 5.81 -3.78 -1.46
C LEU A 469 6.92 -4.59 -0.80
N ARG A 470 8.18 -4.39 -1.24
CA ARG A 470 9.32 -5.21 -0.76
C ARG A 470 9.78 -4.81 0.62
N ARG A 471 9.96 -3.52 0.82
CA ARG A 471 10.31 -2.93 2.12
C ARG A 471 9.07 -2.30 2.74
N PHE A 472 8.32 -3.13 3.39
CA PHE A 472 7.08 -2.74 4.08
C PHE A 472 7.35 -1.97 5.38
N ASP A 473 8.58 -2.02 5.90
CA ASP A 473 9.06 -1.30 7.07
C ASP A 473 9.27 0.20 6.81
N THR A 474 9.47 0.61 5.55
CA THR A 474 9.67 2.01 5.15
C THR A 474 8.39 2.71 4.67
N SER A 475 7.25 2.13 4.97
CA SER A 475 5.94 2.68 4.62
C SER A 475 5.06 2.76 5.85
N LEU A 476 4.14 3.74 5.88
CA LEU A 476 3.25 4.00 7.01
C LEU A 476 1.82 4.27 6.53
N ASP A 477 0.86 3.69 7.20
CA ASP A 477 -0.56 4.01 7.08
C ASP A 477 -1.01 4.83 8.30
N LEU A 478 -1.22 6.11 8.09
CA LEU A 478 -1.65 7.06 9.12
C LEU A 478 -3.13 7.35 8.98
N GLN A 479 -3.91 6.96 9.97
CA GLN A 479 -5.37 7.05 9.94
C GLN A 479 -5.89 8.14 10.87
N CYS A 480 -6.79 8.98 10.34
CA CYS A 480 -7.48 9.96 11.15
C CYS A 480 -8.57 9.29 11.99
N VAL A 481 -8.60 9.64 13.27
CA VAL A 481 -9.67 9.26 14.21
C VAL A 481 -10.43 10.52 14.62
N ALA A 482 -11.75 10.40 14.74
CA ALA A 482 -12.57 11.50 15.26
C ALA A 482 -12.16 11.78 16.71
N SER A 483 -11.77 13.01 17.00
CA SER A 483 -11.50 13.49 18.36
C SER A 483 -12.81 13.84 19.09
#